data_952c1126971af0eed2095f8fd1924156
#
_entry.id   952c1126971af0eed2095f8fd1924156
#
_cell.length_a   1.000
_cell.length_b   1.000
_cell.length_c   1.000
_cell.angle_alpha   90.00
_cell.angle_beta   90.00
_cell.angle_gamma   90.00
#
_symmetry.space_group_name_H-M   'P 1'
#
loop_
_entity.id
_entity.type
_entity.pdbx_description
1 polymer ?
#
loop_
_entity_poly.entity_id
_entity_poly.type
_entity_poly.pdbx_seq_one_letter_code
_entity_poly.pdbx_strand_id
1 'polypeptide(L)'
;MKISIISLFPDMFEGFINTSIIKKAILKEHVEVNIVDMRSFTLDKHNRVDDEPYGGGAGLVLMCQPVIDAIKATRTENSKVIMMTPQGIQFKQSVAYDLAQEDHLIFVCGHYEGFDERIRQHVDLEVSLGDYVLTGGELAAMVISDAVIRLVNGVITSDSHEDDSFSNGLLEYPHYTRPFDYEGDEVPAVLISGHHDNVRKFRLEESLRRTFNKRPDLLKDRVFTKEELVMITKIRTEAQED
;
A
#
# COMPACT_ATOMS: atom_id res chain seq x y z
N MET A 1 4.08 -10.01 -12.83
CA MET A 1 4.84 -9.13 -11.93
C MET A 1 5.66 -9.95 -10.96
N LYS A 2 6.88 -9.55 -10.64
CA LYS A 2 7.71 -10.19 -9.62
C LYS A 2 7.91 -9.27 -8.42
N ILE A 3 7.88 -9.82 -7.21
CA ILE A 3 8.17 -9.12 -5.96
C ILE A 3 9.21 -9.94 -5.19
N SER A 4 10.33 -9.32 -4.85
CA SER A 4 11.35 -9.92 -3.98
C SER A 4 11.45 -9.09 -2.71
N ILE A 5 11.51 -9.72 -1.54
CA ILE A 5 11.57 -9.04 -0.26
C ILE A 5 12.82 -9.50 0.48
N ILE A 6 13.79 -8.61 0.62
CA ILE A 6 15.03 -8.85 1.36
C ILE A 6 14.77 -8.52 2.83
N SER A 7 14.86 -9.52 3.71
CA SER A 7 14.52 -9.41 5.13
C SER A 7 15.45 -10.23 6.00
N LEU A 8 15.52 -9.88 7.29
CA LEU A 8 16.14 -10.69 8.35
C LEU A 8 15.22 -11.77 8.89
N PHE A 9 13.91 -11.65 8.63
CA PHE A 9 12.87 -12.49 9.23
C PHE A 9 11.95 -13.06 8.15
N PRO A 10 12.43 -13.99 7.30
CA PRO A 10 11.65 -14.59 6.22
C PRO A 10 10.33 -15.20 6.69
N ASP A 11 10.31 -15.81 7.88
CA ASP A 11 9.15 -16.48 8.44
C ASP A 11 7.97 -15.53 8.72
N MET A 12 8.21 -14.23 8.87
CA MET A 12 7.15 -13.24 9.04
C MET A 12 6.20 -13.19 7.84
N PHE A 13 6.63 -13.61 6.67
CA PHE A 13 5.85 -13.53 5.44
C PHE A 13 4.99 -14.76 5.16
N GLU A 14 5.13 -15.85 5.92
CA GLU A 14 4.42 -17.12 5.68
C GLU A 14 2.90 -16.93 5.64
N GLY A 15 2.33 -16.25 6.62
CA GLY A 15 0.90 -15.96 6.67
C GLY A 15 0.45 -15.09 5.51
N PHE A 16 1.25 -14.09 5.13
CA PHE A 16 0.97 -13.17 4.05
C PHE A 16 0.90 -13.85 2.68
N ILE A 17 1.90 -14.66 2.33
CA ILE A 17 1.97 -15.29 1.00
C ILE A 17 1.07 -16.54 0.87
N ASN A 18 0.68 -17.15 1.99
CA ASN A 18 -0.07 -18.42 1.99
C ASN A 18 -1.58 -18.26 2.25
N THR A 19 -2.10 -17.03 2.30
CA THR A 19 -3.52 -16.79 2.59
C THR A 19 -4.18 -15.85 1.58
N SER A 20 -5.53 -15.89 1.54
CA SER A 20 -6.41 -14.92 0.87
C SER A 20 -6.09 -14.68 -0.61
N ILE A 21 -6.18 -13.43 -1.04
CA ILE A 21 -5.99 -12.98 -2.43
C ILE A 21 -4.54 -13.16 -2.88
N ILE A 22 -3.57 -12.89 -2.01
CA ILE A 22 -2.14 -13.02 -2.33
C ILE A 22 -1.80 -14.45 -2.74
N LYS A 23 -2.22 -15.44 -1.93
CA LYS A 23 -2.06 -16.86 -2.29
C LYS A 23 -2.68 -17.18 -3.65
N LYS A 24 -3.91 -16.70 -3.91
CA LYS A 24 -4.59 -16.95 -5.19
C LYS A 24 -3.86 -16.31 -6.36
N ALA A 25 -3.31 -15.10 -6.19
CA ALA A 25 -2.54 -14.41 -7.21
C ALA A 25 -1.25 -15.18 -7.55
N ILE A 26 -0.55 -15.72 -6.54
CA ILE A 26 0.64 -16.55 -6.72
C ILE A 26 0.29 -17.86 -7.43
N LEU A 27 -0.75 -18.58 -6.97
CA LEU A 27 -1.18 -19.84 -7.57
C LEU A 27 -1.66 -19.71 -9.02
N LYS A 28 -2.17 -18.54 -9.40
CA LYS A 28 -2.58 -18.23 -10.77
C LYS A 28 -1.45 -17.60 -11.61
N GLU A 29 -0.25 -17.52 -11.07
CA GLU A 29 0.93 -16.97 -11.73
C GLU A 29 0.78 -15.48 -12.17
N HIS A 30 -0.14 -14.72 -11.56
CA HIS A 30 -0.24 -13.29 -11.79
C HIS A 30 0.93 -12.55 -11.15
N VAL A 31 1.41 -13.06 -10.01
CA VAL A 31 2.58 -12.54 -9.30
C VAL A 31 3.47 -13.68 -8.82
N GLU A 32 4.78 -13.41 -8.81
CA GLU A 32 5.80 -14.24 -8.17
C GLU A 32 6.30 -13.48 -6.93
N VAL A 33 6.27 -14.12 -5.76
CA VAL A 33 6.78 -13.51 -4.52
C VAL A 33 7.92 -14.36 -3.97
N ASN A 34 9.11 -13.76 -3.85
CA ASN A 34 10.32 -14.38 -3.33
C ASN A 34 10.77 -13.68 -2.05
N ILE A 35 10.93 -14.44 -0.98
CA ILE A 35 11.50 -13.93 0.26
C ILE A 35 12.98 -14.29 0.28
N VAL A 36 13.84 -13.28 0.44
CA VAL A 36 15.29 -13.39 0.38
C VAL A 36 15.86 -13.16 1.78
N ASP A 37 16.43 -14.20 2.36
CA ASP A 37 17.12 -14.09 3.65
C ASP A 37 18.43 -13.32 3.48
N MET A 38 18.50 -12.14 4.08
CA MET A 38 19.69 -11.26 4.07
C MET A 38 20.91 -11.94 4.69
N ARG A 39 20.71 -12.82 5.68
CA ARG A 39 21.81 -13.55 6.36
C ARG A 39 22.56 -14.49 5.43
N SER A 40 21.96 -14.93 4.36
CA SER A 40 22.60 -15.80 3.36
C SER A 40 23.71 -15.09 2.58
N PHE A 41 23.81 -13.76 2.67
CA PHE A 41 24.77 -12.95 1.92
C PHE A 41 25.92 -12.40 2.79
N THR A 42 25.88 -12.61 4.11
CA THR A 42 26.99 -12.13 4.96
C THR A 42 28.24 -12.98 4.78
N LEU A 43 29.38 -12.32 4.82
CA LEU A 43 30.70 -12.96 4.85
C LEU A 43 31.21 -13.20 6.28
N ASP A 44 30.44 -12.75 7.30
CA ASP A 44 30.80 -12.98 8.69
C ASP A 44 30.59 -14.45 9.06
N LYS A 45 31.62 -15.05 9.73
CA LYS A 45 31.62 -16.46 10.16
C LYS A 45 30.49 -16.83 11.14
N HIS A 46 29.91 -15.84 11.80
CA HIS A 46 28.77 -16.00 12.74
C HIS A 46 27.45 -15.53 12.15
N ASN A 47 27.39 -15.31 10.84
CA ASN A 47 26.21 -14.82 10.10
C ASN A 47 25.67 -13.48 10.63
N ARG A 48 26.55 -12.60 11.16
CA ARG A 48 26.15 -11.26 11.57
C ARG A 48 25.90 -10.39 10.35
N VAL A 49 24.88 -9.56 10.45
CA VAL A 49 24.45 -8.62 9.40
C VAL A 49 24.37 -7.18 9.92
N ASP A 50 24.68 -6.99 11.20
CA ASP A 50 24.58 -5.74 11.95
C ASP A 50 25.85 -5.54 12.79
N ASP A 51 26.19 -4.27 13.07
CA ASP A 51 27.35 -3.89 13.88
C ASP A 51 27.11 -2.53 14.56
N GLU A 52 27.97 -2.17 15.51
CA GLU A 52 27.93 -0.89 16.21
C GLU A 52 28.16 0.27 15.23
N PRO A 53 27.39 1.39 15.35
CA PRO A 53 27.59 2.54 14.48
C PRO A 53 28.91 3.26 14.75
N TYR A 54 29.59 3.70 13.71
CA TYR A 54 30.70 4.61 13.83
C TYR A 54 30.28 5.91 14.54
N GLY A 55 31.09 6.37 15.48
CA GLY A 55 30.80 7.53 16.30
C GLY A 55 30.04 7.20 17.60
N GLY A 56 29.73 5.93 17.82
CA GLY A 56 28.99 5.47 19.00
C GLY A 56 27.48 5.75 18.88
N GLY A 57 26.74 5.32 19.87
CA GLY A 57 25.28 5.43 19.94
C GLY A 57 24.67 4.16 20.53
N ALA A 58 23.36 4.18 20.74
CA ALA A 58 22.61 3.00 21.16
C ALA A 58 22.25 2.13 19.95
N GLY A 59 22.16 0.82 20.17
CA GLY A 59 21.70 -0.13 19.17
C GLY A 59 22.74 -0.51 18.12
N LEU A 60 22.29 -1.20 17.08
CA LEU A 60 23.11 -1.72 15.99
C LEU A 60 22.56 -1.20 14.65
N VAL A 61 23.39 -1.22 13.62
CA VAL A 61 23.05 -0.76 12.26
C VAL A 61 23.30 -1.90 11.29
N LEU A 62 22.41 -2.09 10.32
CA LEU A 62 22.58 -3.07 9.26
C LEU A 62 23.81 -2.75 8.42
N MET A 63 24.71 -3.73 8.31
CA MET A 63 25.96 -3.62 7.57
C MET A 63 25.70 -3.49 6.08
N CYS A 64 26.51 -2.68 5.39
CA CYS A 64 26.36 -2.46 3.95
C CYS A 64 26.61 -3.73 3.11
N GLN A 65 27.61 -4.58 3.47
CA GLN A 65 28.01 -5.72 2.65
C GLN A 65 26.87 -6.72 2.43
N PRO A 66 26.21 -7.32 3.46
CA PRO A 66 25.19 -8.33 3.22
C PRO A 66 23.95 -7.76 2.50
N VAL A 67 23.55 -6.52 2.80
CA VAL A 67 22.40 -5.88 2.16
C VAL A 67 22.68 -5.58 0.69
N ILE A 68 23.83 -5.00 0.38
CA ILE A 68 24.21 -4.67 -1.01
C ILE A 68 24.37 -5.93 -1.85
N ASP A 69 24.96 -6.98 -1.29
CA ASP A 69 25.12 -8.24 -2.01
C ASP A 69 23.79 -8.95 -2.24
N ALA A 70 22.87 -8.90 -1.28
CA ALA A 70 21.49 -9.38 -1.47
C ALA A 70 20.78 -8.59 -2.57
N ILE A 71 20.89 -7.26 -2.58
CA ILE A 71 20.32 -6.41 -3.65
C ILE A 71 20.89 -6.80 -5.00
N LYS A 72 22.22 -6.90 -5.14
CA LYS A 72 22.89 -7.25 -6.40
C LYS A 72 22.50 -8.62 -6.92
N ALA A 73 22.40 -9.61 -6.03
CA ALA A 73 22.03 -10.98 -6.40
C ALA A 73 20.55 -11.09 -6.82
N THR A 74 19.69 -10.23 -6.28
CA THR A 74 18.24 -10.23 -6.56
C THR A 74 17.88 -9.37 -7.77
N ARG A 75 18.67 -8.32 -8.04
CA ARG A 75 18.40 -7.31 -9.06
C ARG A 75 18.47 -7.89 -10.48
N THR A 76 17.49 -7.51 -11.31
CA THR A 76 17.47 -7.74 -12.76
C THR A 76 17.48 -6.39 -13.48
N GLU A 77 17.58 -6.38 -14.80
CA GLU A 77 17.62 -5.15 -15.60
C GLU A 77 16.41 -4.22 -15.34
N ASN A 78 15.22 -4.81 -15.17
CA ASN A 78 13.96 -4.10 -14.96
C ASN A 78 13.51 -4.09 -13.50
N SER A 79 14.44 -4.18 -12.55
CA SER A 79 14.09 -4.14 -11.12
C SER A 79 14.09 -2.73 -10.58
N LYS A 80 13.14 -2.44 -9.69
CA LYS A 80 13.11 -1.24 -8.86
C LYS A 80 13.35 -1.62 -7.40
N VAL A 81 14.43 -1.13 -6.82
CA VAL A 81 14.82 -1.38 -5.44
C VAL A 81 14.20 -0.32 -4.54
N ILE A 82 13.44 -0.75 -3.54
CA ILE A 82 12.66 0.11 -2.64
C ILE A 82 13.09 -0.14 -1.20
N MET A 83 13.58 0.88 -0.54
CA MET A 83 13.95 0.82 0.88
C MET A 83 12.77 1.26 1.74
N MET A 84 12.43 0.44 2.73
CA MET A 84 11.44 0.78 3.75
C MET A 84 12.10 1.63 4.83
N THR A 85 11.76 2.92 4.88
CA THR A 85 12.35 3.87 5.83
C THR A 85 11.39 5.03 6.15
N PRO A 86 11.37 5.52 7.41
CA PRO A 86 10.59 6.71 7.76
C PRO A 86 10.99 7.98 7.00
N GLN A 87 12.19 8.01 6.43
CA GLN A 87 12.71 9.16 5.67
C GLN A 87 12.23 9.21 4.22
N GLY A 88 11.58 8.15 3.74
CA GLY A 88 11.08 8.03 2.37
C GLY A 88 9.83 8.87 2.08
N ILE A 89 9.44 8.90 0.81
CA ILE A 89 8.17 9.51 0.41
C ILE A 89 7.00 8.77 1.07
N GLN A 90 5.96 9.50 1.43
CA GLN A 90 4.78 8.89 2.01
C GLN A 90 4.04 8.03 0.98
N PHE A 91 3.80 6.76 1.32
CA PHE A 91 3.04 5.84 0.50
C PHE A 91 1.58 6.28 0.38
N LYS A 92 1.09 6.36 -0.85
CA LYS A 92 -0.30 6.69 -1.22
C LYS A 92 -0.75 5.79 -2.34
N GLN A 93 -2.05 5.76 -2.61
CA GLN A 93 -2.62 4.96 -3.70
C GLN A 93 -1.99 5.27 -5.07
N SER A 94 -1.64 6.54 -5.34
CA SER A 94 -0.92 6.93 -6.56
C SER A 94 0.43 6.22 -6.71
N VAL A 95 1.19 6.11 -5.60
CA VAL A 95 2.46 5.38 -5.60
C VAL A 95 2.24 3.88 -5.85
N ALA A 96 1.14 3.31 -5.31
CA ALA A 96 0.79 1.91 -5.59
C ALA A 96 0.49 1.69 -7.09
N TYR A 97 -0.21 2.61 -7.74
CA TYR A 97 -0.45 2.56 -9.20
C TYR A 97 0.85 2.62 -10.00
N ASP A 98 1.77 3.50 -9.64
CA ASP A 98 3.07 3.62 -10.31
C ASP A 98 3.88 2.33 -10.15
N LEU A 99 3.95 1.78 -8.91
CA LEU A 99 4.66 0.53 -8.63
C LEU A 99 4.02 -0.69 -9.30
N ALA A 100 2.71 -0.69 -9.51
CA ALA A 100 2.01 -1.77 -10.20
C ALA A 100 2.36 -1.88 -11.70
N GLN A 101 3.01 -0.87 -12.28
CA GLN A 101 3.49 -0.88 -13.68
C GLN A 101 4.88 -1.49 -13.82
N GLU A 102 5.59 -1.72 -12.72
CA GLU A 102 6.95 -2.26 -12.75
C GLU A 102 6.94 -3.78 -12.94
N ASP A 103 7.94 -4.31 -13.63
CA ASP A 103 8.08 -5.75 -13.86
C ASP A 103 8.53 -6.48 -12.59
N HIS A 104 9.46 -5.86 -11.84
CA HIS A 104 10.06 -6.45 -10.65
C HIS A 104 10.33 -5.40 -9.57
N LEU A 105 9.69 -5.57 -8.40
CA LEU A 105 9.93 -4.79 -7.20
C LEU A 105 10.83 -5.57 -6.23
N ILE A 106 11.83 -4.89 -5.67
CA ILE A 106 12.72 -5.44 -4.63
C ILE A 106 12.56 -4.58 -3.39
N PHE A 107 11.89 -5.08 -2.37
CA PHE A 107 11.77 -4.41 -1.09
C PHE A 107 12.95 -4.76 -0.18
N VAL A 108 13.56 -3.75 0.43
CA VAL A 108 14.64 -3.91 1.39
C VAL A 108 14.11 -3.52 2.77
N CYS A 109 13.95 -4.51 3.64
CA CYS A 109 13.43 -4.33 4.99
C CYS A 109 14.57 -3.97 5.94
N GLY A 110 14.46 -2.80 6.60
CA GLY A 110 15.35 -2.38 7.67
C GLY A 110 14.97 -3.00 9.01
N HIS A 111 15.94 -3.00 9.92
CA HIS A 111 15.77 -3.38 11.32
C HIS A 111 16.75 -2.61 12.21
N TYR A 112 16.68 -2.78 13.53
CA TYR A 112 17.55 -2.09 14.49
C TYR A 112 17.44 -0.56 14.39
N GLU A 113 18.58 0.16 14.44
CA GLU A 113 18.64 1.62 14.27
C GLU A 113 18.60 2.08 12.81
N GLY A 114 18.55 1.13 11.86
CA GLY A 114 18.46 1.39 10.43
C GLY A 114 19.62 0.80 9.62
N PHE A 115 19.90 1.44 8.51
CA PHE A 115 20.84 0.98 7.50
C PHE A 115 22.14 1.79 7.52
N ASP A 116 23.27 1.13 7.19
CA ASP A 116 24.48 1.85 6.77
C ASP A 116 24.13 2.76 5.58
N GLU A 117 24.49 4.03 5.65
CA GLU A 117 24.13 5.07 4.68
C GLU A 117 24.57 4.73 3.25
N ARG A 118 25.64 3.96 3.08
CA ARG A 118 26.13 3.53 1.76
C ARG A 118 25.17 2.64 0.99
N ILE A 119 24.21 2.00 1.65
CA ILE A 119 23.19 1.17 1.02
C ILE A 119 22.27 2.01 0.14
N ARG A 120 22.01 3.27 0.50
CA ARG A 120 21.14 4.18 -0.25
C ARG A 120 21.57 4.40 -1.70
N GLN A 121 22.86 4.27 -2.00
CA GLN A 121 23.38 4.38 -3.36
C GLN A 121 22.94 3.22 -4.28
N HIS A 122 22.38 2.16 -3.71
CA HIS A 122 21.88 0.97 -4.42
C HIS A 122 20.35 0.89 -4.45
N VAL A 123 19.67 1.93 -3.98
CA VAL A 123 18.21 2.01 -3.85
C VAL A 123 17.67 3.01 -4.88
N ASP A 124 16.55 2.68 -5.53
CA ASP A 124 15.92 3.53 -6.53
C ASP A 124 14.81 4.40 -5.92
N LEU A 125 14.21 3.95 -4.79
CA LEU A 125 13.12 4.65 -4.11
C LEU A 125 13.15 4.37 -2.61
N GLU A 126 12.90 5.39 -1.80
CA GLU A 126 12.68 5.28 -0.36
C GLU A 126 11.21 5.57 -0.04
N VAL A 127 10.56 4.69 0.73
CA VAL A 127 9.13 4.78 1.02
C VAL A 127 8.85 4.66 2.51
N SER A 128 7.99 5.54 3.02
CA SER A 128 7.43 5.54 4.37
C SER A 128 5.93 5.24 4.33
N LEU A 129 5.43 4.47 5.28
CA LEU A 129 3.97 4.30 5.47
C LEU A 129 3.30 5.51 6.13
N GLY A 130 4.05 6.31 6.89
CA GLY A 130 3.54 7.46 7.62
C GLY A 130 4.49 7.87 8.75
N ASP A 131 4.09 8.89 9.50
CA ASP A 131 4.91 9.53 10.55
C ASP A 131 4.85 8.73 11.85
N TYR A 132 5.29 7.49 11.81
CA TYR A 132 5.44 6.60 12.98
C TYR A 132 6.57 5.59 12.72
N VAL A 133 7.09 5.00 13.80
CA VAL A 133 8.22 4.06 13.75
C VAL A 133 7.71 2.65 14.01
N LEU A 134 8.15 1.71 13.16
CA LEU A 134 7.96 0.27 13.32
C LEU A 134 9.28 -0.38 13.76
N THR A 135 9.20 -1.60 14.29
CA THR A 135 10.39 -2.36 14.69
C THR A 135 11.25 -2.83 13.52
N GLY A 136 10.65 -2.91 12.32
CA GLY A 136 11.32 -3.33 11.08
C GLY A 136 10.52 -2.96 9.84
N GLY A 137 11.10 -3.19 8.67
CA GLY A 137 10.49 -2.89 7.37
C GLY A 137 9.53 -3.95 6.86
N GLU A 138 9.43 -5.11 7.50
CA GLU A 138 8.66 -6.27 7.02
C GLU A 138 7.17 -5.97 6.88
N LEU A 139 6.56 -5.35 7.91
CA LEU A 139 5.14 -4.97 7.85
C LEU A 139 4.90 -3.92 6.75
N ALA A 140 5.82 -2.97 6.60
CA ALA A 140 5.73 -1.97 5.54
C ALA A 140 5.79 -2.61 4.15
N ALA A 141 6.71 -3.55 3.94
CA ALA A 141 6.82 -4.31 2.70
C ALA A 141 5.55 -5.12 2.40
N MET A 142 4.93 -5.75 3.42
CA MET A 142 3.67 -6.46 3.25
C MET A 142 2.53 -5.54 2.85
N VAL A 143 2.37 -4.38 3.53
CA VAL A 143 1.30 -3.40 3.24
C VAL A 143 1.44 -2.87 1.82
N ILE A 144 2.65 -2.50 1.40
CA ILE A 144 2.88 -1.99 0.04
C ILE A 144 2.67 -3.10 -0.99
N SER A 145 3.17 -4.32 -0.72
CA SER A 145 2.97 -5.46 -1.62
C SER A 145 1.49 -5.80 -1.80
N ASP A 146 0.68 -5.79 -0.73
CA ASP A 146 -0.77 -6.02 -0.82
C ASP A 146 -1.44 -4.96 -1.69
N ALA A 147 -1.17 -3.68 -1.42
CA ALA A 147 -1.72 -2.56 -2.18
C ALA A 147 -1.34 -2.58 -3.66
N VAL A 148 -0.14 -3.07 -4.00
CA VAL A 148 0.34 -3.20 -5.38
C VAL A 148 -0.23 -4.46 -6.04
N ILE A 149 -0.17 -5.62 -5.38
CA ILE A 149 -0.60 -6.91 -5.96
C ILE A 149 -2.08 -6.86 -6.36
N ARG A 150 -2.94 -6.23 -5.55
CA ARG A 150 -4.37 -6.11 -5.88
C ARG A 150 -4.65 -5.30 -7.15
N LEU A 151 -3.70 -4.48 -7.61
CA LEU A 151 -3.78 -3.70 -8.85
C LEU A 151 -3.27 -4.46 -10.07
N VAL A 152 -2.58 -5.60 -9.88
CA VAL A 152 -2.10 -6.43 -10.97
C VAL A 152 -3.29 -7.06 -11.70
N ASN A 153 -3.27 -6.95 -13.03
CA ASN A 153 -4.35 -7.47 -13.86
C ASN A 153 -4.66 -8.95 -13.60
N GLY A 154 -5.92 -9.27 -13.38
CA GLY A 154 -6.40 -10.63 -13.12
C GLY A 154 -6.35 -11.07 -11.66
N VAL A 155 -5.79 -10.29 -10.74
CA VAL A 155 -5.77 -10.58 -9.29
C VAL A 155 -7.14 -10.33 -8.66
N ILE A 156 -7.72 -9.16 -8.90
CA ILE A 156 -9.11 -8.84 -8.60
C ILE A 156 -9.79 -8.31 -9.87
N THR A 157 -11.12 -8.29 -9.89
CA THR A 157 -11.88 -7.74 -11.02
C THR A 157 -11.70 -6.22 -11.09
N SER A 158 -11.60 -5.66 -12.31
CA SER A 158 -11.46 -4.21 -12.52
C SER A 158 -12.54 -3.40 -11.81
N ASP A 159 -13.79 -3.86 -11.90
CA ASP A 159 -14.94 -3.20 -11.26
C ASP A 159 -14.80 -3.09 -9.72
N SER A 160 -13.98 -3.97 -9.10
CA SER A 160 -13.81 -3.98 -7.65
C SER A 160 -12.83 -2.92 -7.13
N HIS A 161 -11.94 -2.38 -7.97
CA HIS A 161 -10.98 -1.37 -7.50
C HIS A 161 -11.20 0.02 -8.10
N GLU A 162 -12.07 0.16 -9.13
CA GLU A 162 -12.38 1.46 -9.74
C GLU A 162 -13.15 2.38 -8.80
N ASP A 163 -14.04 1.81 -7.98
CA ASP A 163 -14.86 2.53 -6.99
C ASP A 163 -14.24 2.58 -5.59
N ASP A 164 -13.08 1.95 -5.37
CA ASP A 164 -12.40 1.99 -4.06
C ASP A 164 -12.01 3.41 -3.64
N SER A 165 -11.90 3.64 -2.33
CA SER A 165 -11.37 4.88 -1.79
C SER A 165 -10.02 5.24 -2.42
N PHE A 166 -9.88 6.50 -2.82
CA PHE A 166 -8.71 7.10 -3.47
C PHE A 166 -8.51 6.75 -4.95
N SER A 167 -9.23 5.79 -5.54
CA SER A 167 -9.08 5.44 -6.96
C SER A 167 -9.46 6.62 -7.87
N ASN A 168 -10.53 7.32 -7.54
CA ASN A 168 -11.00 8.53 -8.23
C ASN A 168 -10.77 9.82 -7.42
N GLY A 169 -9.97 9.75 -6.34
CA GLY A 169 -9.67 10.87 -5.45
C GLY A 169 -10.75 11.17 -4.41
N LEU A 170 -11.75 10.30 -4.24
CA LEU A 170 -12.78 10.39 -3.22
C LEU A 170 -12.67 9.20 -2.25
N LEU A 171 -13.35 9.30 -1.12
CA LEU A 171 -13.67 8.14 -0.30
C LEU A 171 -14.84 7.38 -0.92
N GLU A 172 -14.84 6.08 -0.73
CA GLU A 172 -15.89 5.18 -1.20
C GLU A 172 -17.26 5.47 -0.55
N TYR A 173 -18.32 5.22 -1.29
CA TYR A 173 -19.70 5.30 -0.81
C TYR A 173 -20.04 4.17 0.19
N PRO A 174 -21.16 4.29 0.98
CA PRO A 174 -21.56 3.25 1.91
C PRO A 174 -22.06 2.00 1.21
N HIS A 175 -21.63 0.84 1.67
CA HIS A 175 -22.16 -0.46 1.25
C HIS A 175 -23.15 -0.99 2.27
N TYR A 176 -24.20 -1.63 1.76
CA TYR A 176 -25.22 -2.29 2.55
C TYR A 176 -25.38 -3.73 2.07
N THR A 177 -25.67 -4.64 3.01
CA THR A 177 -25.96 -6.04 2.75
C THR A 177 -27.22 -6.49 3.51
N ARG A 178 -27.58 -7.74 3.42
CA ARG A 178 -28.72 -8.32 4.13
C ARG A 178 -28.42 -8.45 5.64
N PRO A 179 -29.44 -8.30 6.50
CA PRO A 179 -30.86 -8.07 6.19
C PRO A 179 -31.17 -6.65 5.70
N PHE A 180 -32.39 -6.40 5.16
CA PHE A 180 -32.85 -5.07 4.73
C PHE A 180 -33.01 -4.11 5.91
N ASP A 181 -33.58 -4.60 7.02
CA ASP A 181 -33.71 -3.89 8.28
C ASP A 181 -32.85 -4.61 9.33
N TYR A 182 -31.99 -3.87 10.01
CA TYR A 182 -31.23 -4.35 11.14
C TYR A 182 -31.42 -3.41 12.34
N GLU A 183 -32.23 -3.86 13.33
CA GLU A 183 -32.55 -3.12 14.56
C GLU A 183 -33.16 -1.72 14.33
N GLY A 184 -33.90 -1.55 13.22
CA GLY A 184 -34.52 -0.28 12.85
C GLY A 184 -33.72 0.56 11.86
N ASP A 185 -32.50 0.13 11.52
CA ASP A 185 -31.66 0.75 10.48
C ASP A 185 -31.93 0.08 9.13
N GLU A 186 -32.64 0.77 8.24
CA GLU A 186 -33.02 0.26 6.92
C GLU A 186 -31.99 0.60 5.84
N VAL A 187 -31.87 -0.31 4.86
CA VAL A 187 -31.12 -0.03 3.63
C VAL A 187 -31.82 1.09 2.84
N PRO A 188 -31.10 2.14 2.36
CA PRO A 188 -31.69 3.21 1.56
C PRO A 188 -32.52 2.70 0.39
N ALA A 189 -33.76 3.16 0.28
CA ALA A 189 -34.75 2.71 -0.73
C ALA A 189 -34.22 2.85 -2.17
N VAL A 190 -33.35 3.83 -2.44
CA VAL A 190 -32.72 4.03 -3.76
C VAL A 190 -31.93 2.81 -4.22
N LEU A 191 -31.27 2.10 -3.27
CA LEU A 191 -30.41 0.95 -3.58
C LEU A 191 -31.20 -0.30 -3.99
N ILE A 192 -32.48 -0.37 -3.65
CA ILE A 192 -33.39 -1.48 -4.00
C ILE A 192 -34.40 -1.10 -5.10
N SER A 193 -34.33 0.13 -5.62
CA SER A 193 -35.30 0.66 -6.61
C SER A 193 -35.18 0.06 -8.01
N GLY A 194 -34.05 -0.58 -8.34
CA GLY A 194 -33.74 -1.05 -9.70
C GLY A 194 -33.38 0.07 -10.69
N HIS A 195 -33.36 1.33 -10.28
CA HIS A 195 -32.99 2.48 -11.12
C HIS A 195 -31.49 2.76 -11.07
N HIS A 196 -30.72 2.16 -11.99
CA HIS A 196 -29.26 2.23 -12.00
C HIS A 196 -28.70 3.67 -11.96
N ASP A 197 -29.27 4.62 -12.68
CA ASP A 197 -28.79 6.01 -12.67
C ASP A 197 -29.03 6.69 -11.30
N ASN A 198 -30.13 6.41 -10.62
CA ASN A 198 -30.39 6.91 -9.29
C ASN A 198 -29.43 6.30 -8.27
N VAL A 199 -29.13 5.01 -8.40
CA VAL A 199 -28.12 4.32 -7.57
C VAL A 199 -26.73 4.93 -7.81
N ARG A 200 -26.32 5.17 -9.07
CA ARG A 200 -25.07 5.83 -9.41
C ARG A 200 -24.95 7.23 -8.77
N LYS A 201 -26.01 8.04 -8.92
CA LYS A 201 -26.05 9.40 -8.32
C LYS A 201 -25.98 9.37 -6.80
N PHE A 202 -26.71 8.47 -6.17
CA PHE A 202 -26.65 8.26 -4.72
C PHE A 202 -25.24 7.91 -4.26
N ARG A 203 -24.59 6.95 -4.92
CA ARG A 203 -23.22 6.56 -4.61
C ARG A 203 -22.23 7.72 -4.74
N LEU A 204 -22.32 8.50 -5.81
CA LEU A 204 -21.48 9.67 -6.03
C LEU A 204 -21.71 10.75 -4.96
N GLU A 205 -22.97 11.07 -4.63
CA GLU A 205 -23.31 12.04 -3.59
C GLU A 205 -22.78 11.59 -2.24
N GLU A 206 -22.92 10.31 -1.88
CA GLU A 206 -22.41 9.77 -0.63
C GLU A 206 -20.88 9.75 -0.56
N SER A 207 -20.19 9.45 -1.67
CA SER A 207 -18.72 9.55 -1.75
C SER A 207 -18.26 10.99 -1.51
N LEU A 208 -18.90 11.98 -2.14
CA LEU A 208 -18.62 13.40 -1.95
C LEU A 208 -18.89 13.84 -0.51
N ARG A 209 -20.00 13.44 0.07
CA ARG A 209 -20.41 13.75 1.46
C ARG A 209 -19.42 13.17 2.46
N ARG A 210 -19.05 11.91 2.31
CA ARG A 210 -18.04 11.27 3.18
C ARG A 210 -16.68 11.93 3.06
N THR A 211 -16.27 12.25 1.83
CA THR A 211 -14.98 12.91 1.59
C THR A 211 -14.99 14.31 2.20
N PHE A 212 -16.05 15.08 2.00
CA PHE A 212 -16.19 16.41 2.60
C PHE A 212 -16.08 16.37 4.13
N ASN A 213 -16.75 15.41 4.78
CA ASN A 213 -16.78 15.33 6.23
C ASN A 213 -15.50 14.73 6.86
N LYS A 214 -14.86 13.77 6.18
CA LYS A 214 -13.76 12.98 6.77
C LYS A 214 -12.39 13.32 6.21
N ARG A 215 -12.32 13.69 4.94
CA ARG A 215 -11.08 13.97 4.22
C ARG A 215 -11.21 15.17 3.29
N PRO A 216 -11.55 16.37 3.84
CA PRO A 216 -11.72 17.59 3.05
C PRO A 216 -10.46 17.98 2.28
N ASP A 217 -9.28 17.53 2.71
CA ASP A 217 -8.01 17.69 2.04
C ASP A 217 -8.03 17.12 0.61
N LEU A 218 -8.74 16.02 0.36
CA LEU A 218 -8.87 15.39 -0.96
C LEU A 218 -9.67 16.24 -1.96
N LEU A 219 -10.50 17.17 -1.47
CA LEU A 219 -11.33 18.04 -2.31
C LEU A 219 -10.66 19.37 -2.65
N LYS A 220 -9.52 19.69 -2.02
CA LYS A 220 -8.87 21.01 -2.12
C LYS A 220 -8.47 21.36 -3.55
N ASP A 221 -7.87 20.41 -4.26
CA ASP A 221 -7.35 20.60 -5.61
C ASP A 221 -8.17 19.81 -6.66
N ARG A 222 -9.35 19.27 -6.25
CA ARG A 222 -10.20 18.49 -7.14
C ARG A 222 -10.90 19.38 -8.18
N VAL A 223 -10.79 19.01 -9.43
CA VAL A 223 -11.59 19.57 -10.52
C VAL A 223 -12.92 18.83 -10.57
N PHE A 224 -14.00 19.51 -10.15
CA PHE A 224 -15.34 18.92 -10.11
C PHE A 224 -16.00 18.92 -11.49
N THR A 225 -16.71 17.85 -11.82
CA THR A 225 -17.66 17.82 -12.93
C THR A 225 -18.87 18.72 -12.62
N LYS A 226 -19.70 19.01 -13.63
CA LYS A 226 -20.95 19.78 -13.43
C LYS A 226 -21.90 19.10 -12.44
N GLU A 227 -22.01 17.77 -12.50
CA GLU A 227 -22.84 16.97 -11.60
C GLU A 227 -22.30 17.02 -10.17
N GLU A 228 -21.00 16.84 -10.00
CA GLU A 228 -20.34 16.94 -8.70
C GLU A 228 -20.44 18.34 -8.08
N LEU A 229 -20.36 19.40 -8.90
CA LEU A 229 -20.52 20.78 -8.40
C LEU A 229 -21.90 21.02 -7.79
N VAL A 230 -22.96 20.49 -8.38
CA VAL A 230 -24.31 20.59 -7.83
C VAL A 230 -24.39 19.87 -6.49
N MET A 231 -23.87 18.62 -6.42
CA MET A 231 -23.89 17.80 -5.21
C MET A 231 -23.07 18.41 -4.08
N ILE A 232 -21.84 18.83 -4.36
CA ILE A 232 -20.97 19.39 -3.33
C ILE A 232 -21.47 20.75 -2.82
N THR A 233 -22.12 21.54 -3.67
CA THR A 233 -22.76 22.80 -3.25
C THR A 233 -23.88 22.52 -2.26
N LYS A 234 -24.75 21.57 -2.56
CA LYS A 234 -25.83 21.10 -1.67
C LYS A 234 -25.24 20.64 -0.31
N ILE A 235 -24.23 19.77 -0.34
CA ILE A 235 -23.56 19.23 0.88
C ILE A 235 -22.99 20.37 1.74
N ARG A 236 -22.36 21.39 1.11
CA ARG A 236 -21.81 22.54 1.83
C ARG A 236 -22.89 23.43 2.47
N THR A 237 -24.03 23.58 1.80
CA THR A 237 -25.17 24.34 2.35
C THR A 237 -25.77 23.62 3.55
N GLU A 238 -26.01 22.31 3.45
CA GLU A 238 -26.52 21.48 4.55
C GLU A 238 -25.60 21.57 5.78
N ALA A 239 -24.28 21.50 5.57
CA ALA A 239 -23.29 21.57 6.66
C ALA A 239 -23.16 22.95 7.32
N GLN A 240 -23.77 24.00 6.78
CA GLN A 240 -23.80 25.35 7.39
C GLN A 240 -25.08 25.57 8.21
N GLU A 241 -26.08 24.72 8.02
CA GLU A 241 -27.38 24.80 8.71
C GLU A 241 -27.41 23.93 9.99
N ASP A 242 -26.48 22.95 10.13
CA ASP A 242 -26.24 22.11 11.31
C ASP A 242 -25.20 22.77 12.27
#